data_116e7561e52bccc1be40f4815bf353ff
#
_entry.id   116e7561e52bccc1be40f4815bf353ff
#
_cell.length_a   1.000
_cell.length_b   1.000
_cell.length_c   1.000
_cell.angle_alpha   90.00
_cell.angle_beta   90.00
_cell.angle_gamma   90.00
#
_symmetry.space_group_name_H-M   'P 1'
#
loop_
_entity.id
_entity.type
_entity.pdbx_description
1 polymer ?
#
loop_
_entity_poly.entity_id
_entity_poly.type
_entity_poly.pdbx_seq_one_letter_code
_entity_poly.pdbx_strand_id
1 'polypeptide(L)'
;LIQTGGTIAMDVQDGKMIWNDERFKDSFEKAFPELENIAKITHESLFREDSSELHPQHWIELAKAIELAADTCDGIVVLHGTDTMAFTASALSYTLSHLSLPIILTGSQVPLSILRSDARRNLINAVELATYPIAEVLIAFNDCLYRGNRTTKLSITEFQAFSSPNEALLAKIGMNIQ
;
A
#
# COMPACT_ATOMS: atom_id res chain seq x y z
N LEU A 1 -0.12 -2.82 9.51
CA LEU A 1 -0.59 -2.93 8.13
C LEU A 1 -2.11 -2.81 8.11
N ILE A 2 -2.64 -1.86 7.36
CA ILE A 2 -4.08 -1.62 7.21
C ILE A 2 -4.50 -2.08 5.82
N GLN A 3 -5.51 -2.96 5.76
CA GLN A 3 -6.06 -3.47 4.51
C GLN A 3 -7.37 -2.74 4.19
N THR A 4 -7.45 -2.17 2.99
CA THR A 4 -8.65 -1.48 2.50
C THR A 4 -9.27 -2.17 1.28
N GLY A 5 -8.60 -3.18 0.75
CA GLY A 5 -9.02 -3.90 -0.46
C GLY A 5 -7.93 -3.95 -1.52
N GLY A 6 -8.35 -3.99 -2.77
CA GLY A 6 -7.46 -4.04 -3.93
C GLY A 6 -6.97 -5.44 -4.30
N THR A 7 -6.45 -5.56 -5.50
CA THR A 7 -6.02 -6.81 -6.15
C THR A 7 -5.02 -7.62 -5.32
N ILE A 8 -4.18 -6.96 -4.54
CA ILE A 8 -3.15 -7.61 -3.70
C ILE A 8 -3.74 -8.58 -2.67
N ALA A 9 -4.97 -8.28 -2.19
CA ALA A 9 -5.66 -9.08 -1.17
C ALA A 9 -6.68 -10.07 -1.76
N MET A 10 -6.79 -10.11 -3.08
CA MET A 10 -7.67 -11.04 -3.79
C MET A 10 -6.97 -12.35 -4.11
N ASP A 11 -7.74 -13.42 -4.12
CA ASP A 11 -7.33 -14.73 -4.64
C ASP A 11 -8.10 -15.04 -5.92
N VAL A 12 -7.62 -16.02 -6.70
CA VAL A 12 -8.30 -16.49 -7.91
C VAL A 12 -8.83 -17.90 -7.65
N GLN A 13 -10.15 -18.05 -7.63
CA GLN A 13 -10.81 -19.33 -7.53
C GLN A 13 -11.78 -19.50 -8.70
N ASP A 14 -11.66 -20.60 -9.42
CA ASP A 14 -12.47 -20.91 -10.61
C ASP A 14 -12.49 -19.78 -11.67
N GLY A 15 -11.34 -19.08 -11.83
CA GLY A 15 -11.17 -17.99 -12.77
C GLY A 15 -11.85 -16.68 -12.34
N LYS A 16 -12.36 -16.59 -11.11
CA LYS A 16 -12.95 -15.37 -10.53
C LYS A 16 -12.07 -14.85 -9.41
N MET A 17 -11.98 -13.53 -9.32
CA MET A 17 -11.32 -12.85 -8.19
C MET A 17 -12.27 -12.86 -7.00
N ILE A 18 -11.80 -13.34 -5.85
CA ILE A 18 -12.56 -13.43 -4.61
C ILE A 18 -11.75 -12.86 -3.45
N TRP A 19 -12.46 -12.28 -2.49
CA TRP A 19 -11.91 -11.87 -1.20
C TRP A 19 -11.82 -13.08 -0.26
N ASN A 20 -10.70 -13.24 0.43
CA ASN A 20 -10.53 -14.33 1.39
C ASN A 20 -9.69 -13.89 2.60
N ASP A 21 -10.34 -13.33 3.62
CA ASP A 21 -9.66 -12.76 4.80
C ASP A 21 -8.99 -13.76 5.70
N GLU A 22 -9.64 -14.90 6.00
CA GLU A 22 -9.04 -15.91 6.87
C GLU A 22 -7.78 -16.46 6.24
N ARG A 23 -7.82 -16.66 4.92
CA ARG A 23 -6.64 -17.05 4.17
C ARG A 23 -5.65 -15.91 3.96
N PHE A 24 -6.11 -14.64 3.89
CA PHE A 24 -5.17 -13.54 3.66
C PHE A 24 -4.17 -13.43 4.80
N LYS A 25 -4.60 -13.41 6.06
CA LYS A 25 -3.70 -13.34 7.21
C LYS A 25 -2.76 -14.55 7.27
N ASP A 26 -3.30 -15.76 7.21
CA ASP A 26 -2.51 -16.99 7.23
C ASP A 26 -1.60 -17.14 6.02
N SER A 27 -2.09 -16.71 4.84
CA SER A 27 -1.30 -16.73 3.60
C SER A 27 -0.26 -15.63 3.59
N PHE A 28 -0.55 -14.48 4.18
CA PHE A 28 0.38 -13.37 4.31
C PHE A 28 1.59 -13.76 5.15
N GLU A 29 1.39 -14.25 6.37
CA GLU A 29 2.48 -14.69 7.25
C GLU A 29 3.33 -15.81 6.61
N LYS A 30 2.68 -16.76 5.93
CA LYS A 30 3.37 -17.85 5.21
C LYS A 30 4.06 -17.38 3.93
N ALA A 31 3.47 -16.42 3.22
CA ALA A 31 4.01 -15.91 1.97
C ALA A 31 5.19 -14.94 2.17
N PHE A 32 5.27 -14.31 3.33
CA PHE A 32 6.25 -13.25 3.60
C PHE A 32 7.00 -13.45 4.94
N PRO A 33 7.59 -14.63 5.19
CA PRO A 33 8.31 -14.88 6.44
C PRO A 33 9.50 -13.94 6.64
N GLU A 34 10.05 -13.40 5.57
CA GLU A 34 11.15 -12.42 5.62
C GLU A 34 10.77 -11.07 6.23
N LEU A 35 9.48 -10.71 6.25
CA LEU A 35 9.03 -9.45 6.84
C LEU A 35 9.25 -9.40 8.36
N GLU A 36 9.26 -10.56 9.03
CA GLU A 36 9.58 -10.65 10.46
C GLU A 36 11.01 -10.17 10.77
N ASN A 37 11.91 -10.24 9.78
CA ASN A 37 13.28 -9.76 9.92
C ASN A 37 13.38 -8.23 9.73
N ILE A 38 12.34 -7.60 9.18
CA ILE A 38 12.30 -6.16 8.90
C ILE A 38 11.57 -5.43 10.02
N ALA A 39 10.36 -5.90 10.40
CA ALA A 39 9.52 -5.24 11.37
C ALA A 39 8.53 -6.22 12.03
N LYS A 40 8.08 -5.88 13.25
CA LYS A 40 6.93 -6.53 13.87
C LYS A 40 5.65 -5.95 13.25
N ILE A 41 4.87 -6.79 12.56
CA ILE A 41 3.69 -6.37 11.81
C ILE A 41 2.42 -6.71 12.59
N THR A 42 1.55 -5.72 12.75
CA THR A 42 0.16 -5.91 13.15
C THR A 42 -0.76 -5.70 11.95
N HIS A 43 -1.86 -6.44 11.88
CA HIS A 43 -2.81 -6.41 10.78
C HIS A 43 -4.17 -5.88 11.23
N GLU A 44 -4.73 -4.99 10.43
CA GLU A 44 -6.10 -4.50 10.55
C GLU A 44 -6.79 -4.57 9.18
N SER A 45 -7.96 -5.20 9.12
CA SER A 45 -8.84 -5.17 7.95
C SER A 45 -9.91 -4.12 8.18
N LEU A 46 -9.79 -2.98 7.52
CA LEU A 46 -10.69 -1.85 7.73
C LEU A 46 -11.98 -1.99 6.88
N PHE A 47 -11.80 -2.14 5.59
CA PHE A 47 -12.89 -2.45 4.65
C PHE A 47 -12.33 -3.23 3.44
N ARG A 48 -13.23 -3.67 2.53
CA ARG A 48 -12.87 -4.51 1.37
C ARG A 48 -13.60 -4.02 0.14
N GLU A 49 -13.10 -2.94 -0.39
CA GLU A 49 -13.73 -2.31 -1.54
C GLU A 49 -12.81 -2.36 -2.76
N ASP A 50 -13.43 -2.45 -3.93
CA ASP A 50 -12.74 -2.05 -5.15
C ASP A 50 -12.42 -0.56 -5.03
N SER A 51 -11.18 -0.18 -5.34
CA SER A 51 -10.79 1.22 -5.17
C SER A 51 -11.61 2.19 -6.03
N SER A 52 -12.21 1.72 -7.11
CA SER A 52 -13.13 2.52 -7.95
C SER A 52 -14.45 2.89 -7.25
N GLU A 53 -14.83 2.13 -6.20
CA GLU A 53 -16.04 2.36 -5.41
C GLU A 53 -15.78 3.23 -4.17
N LEU A 54 -14.53 3.67 -3.96
CA LEU A 54 -14.21 4.50 -2.80
C LEU A 54 -14.76 5.93 -2.94
N HIS A 55 -15.30 6.44 -1.84
CA HIS A 55 -15.79 7.82 -1.72
C HIS A 55 -15.16 8.52 -0.51
N PRO A 56 -15.34 9.83 -0.36
CA PRO A 56 -14.69 10.63 0.70
C PRO A 56 -14.86 10.08 2.12
N GLN A 57 -15.97 9.38 2.41
CA GLN A 57 -16.21 8.78 3.71
C GLN A 57 -15.18 7.70 4.05
N HIS A 58 -14.76 6.88 3.06
CA HIS A 58 -13.71 5.88 3.25
C HIS A 58 -12.34 6.52 3.57
N TRP A 59 -12.03 7.69 3.00
CA TRP A 59 -10.81 8.42 3.36
C TRP A 59 -10.82 8.91 4.80
N ILE A 60 -12.00 9.36 5.29
CA ILE A 60 -12.15 9.78 6.69
C ILE A 60 -12.00 8.59 7.64
N GLU A 61 -12.60 7.44 7.28
CA GLU A 61 -12.49 6.20 8.06
C GLU A 61 -11.04 5.70 8.10
N LEU A 62 -10.37 5.68 6.95
CA LEU A 62 -8.96 5.29 6.83
C LEU A 62 -8.05 6.25 7.62
N ALA A 63 -8.30 7.57 7.55
CA ALA A 63 -7.52 8.55 8.30
C ALA A 63 -7.63 8.31 9.81
N LYS A 64 -8.83 8.05 10.33
CA LYS A 64 -9.04 7.73 11.76
C LYS A 64 -8.33 6.45 12.19
N ALA A 65 -8.37 5.40 11.35
CA ALA A 65 -7.66 4.15 11.63
C ALA A 65 -6.14 4.38 11.67
N ILE A 66 -5.62 5.19 10.75
CA ILE A 66 -4.19 5.57 10.73
C ILE A 66 -3.81 6.37 11.97
N GLU A 67 -4.62 7.36 12.39
CA GLU A 67 -4.38 8.15 13.60
C GLU A 67 -4.32 7.27 14.85
N LEU A 68 -5.26 6.32 14.99
CA LEU A 68 -5.25 5.38 16.12
C LEU A 68 -4.02 4.45 16.10
N ALA A 69 -3.62 3.98 14.93
CA ALA A 69 -2.44 3.12 14.78
C ALA A 69 -1.14 3.89 15.05
N ALA A 70 -1.09 5.19 14.74
CA ALA A 70 0.09 6.03 14.91
C ALA A 70 0.55 6.16 16.38
N ASP A 71 -0.34 5.96 17.35
CA ASP A 71 0.00 5.97 18.78
C ASP A 71 0.86 4.77 19.22
N THR A 72 0.90 3.70 18.43
CA THR A 72 1.52 2.42 18.79
C THR A 72 2.46 1.84 17.75
N CYS A 73 2.59 2.48 16.58
CA CYS A 73 3.39 2.01 15.46
C CYS A 73 4.42 3.05 15.04
N ASP A 74 5.57 2.59 14.54
CA ASP A 74 6.66 3.43 14.01
C ASP A 74 6.44 3.79 12.53
N GLY A 75 5.57 3.06 11.84
CA GLY A 75 5.22 3.29 10.44
C GLY A 75 3.96 2.52 10.04
N ILE A 76 3.28 2.97 9.01
CA ILE A 76 2.01 2.40 8.56
C ILE A 76 2.09 2.05 7.08
N VAL A 77 1.69 0.83 6.75
CA VAL A 77 1.51 0.37 5.36
C VAL A 77 0.02 0.16 5.10
N VAL A 78 -0.49 0.77 4.03
CA VAL A 78 -1.88 0.64 3.59
C VAL A 78 -1.92 -0.18 2.30
N LEU A 79 -2.59 -1.34 2.33
CA LEU A 79 -2.90 -2.11 1.13
C LEU A 79 -4.14 -1.55 0.46
N HIS A 80 -4.01 -1.12 -0.78
CA HIS A 80 -5.04 -0.37 -1.49
C HIS A 80 -5.14 -0.79 -2.97
N GLY A 81 -6.32 -0.70 -3.55
CA GLY A 81 -6.51 -0.86 -4.98
C GLY A 81 -5.81 0.24 -5.79
N THR A 82 -5.24 -0.11 -6.94
CA THR A 82 -4.36 0.81 -7.68
C THR A 82 -5.10 1.94 -8.39
N ASP A 83 -6.40 1.79 -8.71
CA ASP A 83 -7.13 2.75 -9.57
C ASP A 83 -7.29 4.12 -8.92
N THR A 84 -7.56 4.16 -7.63
CA THR A 84 -7.72 5.42 -6.89
C THR A 84 -6.67 5.64 -5.81
N MET A 85 -5.61 4.84 -5.75
CA MET A 85 -4.53 4.97 -4.77
C MET A 85 -3.94 6.38 -4.72
N ALA A 86 -3.71 6.99 -5.88
CA ALA A 86 -3.16 8.35 -5.96
C ALA A 86 -4.11 9.41 -5.37
N PHE A 87 -5.41 9.24 -5.52
CA PHE A 87 -6.42 10.14 -4.91
C PHE A 87 -6.47 9.96 -3.40
N THR A 88 -6.50 8.70 -2.93
CA THR A 88 -6.46 8.39 -1.49
C THR A 88 -5.18 8.92 -0.85
N ALA A 89 -4.01 8.68 -1.45
CA ALA A 89 -2.74 9.19 -0.95
C ALA A 89 -2.71 10.71 -0.90
N SER A 90 -3.26 11.38 -1.91
CA SER A 90 -3.38 12.84 -1.93
C SER A 90 -4.29 13.35 -0.81
N ALA A 91 -5.48 12.77 -0.62
CA ALA A 91 -6.39 13.14 0.46
C ALA A 91 -5.74 12.96 1.84
N LEU A 92 -5.11 11.82 2.09
CA LEU A 92 -4.42 11.52 3.34
C LEU A 92 -3.23 12.47 3.60
N SER A 93 -2.49 12.88 2.56
CA SER A 93 -1.37 13.82 2.70
C SER A 93 -1.78 15.15 3.32
N TYR A 94 -3.00 15.60 3.07
CA TYR A 94 -3.53 16.86 3.66
C TYR A 94 -4.24 16.61 4.98
N THR A 95 -4.95 15.49 5.13
CA THR A 95 -5.69 15.16 6.35
C THR A 95 -4.76 14.79 7.50
N LEU A 96 -3.67 14.08 7.21
CA LEU A 96 -2.73 13.53 8.20
C LEU A 96 -1.40 14.29 8.26
N SER A 97 -1.36 15.54 7.82
CA SER A 97 -0.15 16.36 7.76
C SER A 97 0.51 16.64 9.12
N HIS A 98 -0.18 16.35 10.21
CA HIS A 98 0.31 16.48 11.59
C HIS A 98 1.06 15.25 12.11
N LEU A 99 0.98 14.10 11.42
CA LEU A 99 1.67 12.86 11.82
C LEU A 99 3.15 12.90 11.46
N SER A 100 3.97 12.30 12.33
CA SER A 100 5.43 12.32 12.23
C SER A 100 6.02 10.94 11.87
N LEU A 101 5.26 10.08 11.22
CA LEU A 101 5.68 8.74 10.81
C LEU A 101 5.37 8.49 9.32
N PRO A 102 6.06 7.52 8.68
CA PRO A 102 5.79 7.16 7.31
C PRO A 102 4.43 6.48 7.17
N ILE A 103 3.65 6.89 6.17
CA ILE A 103 2.41 6.24 5.77
C ILE A 103 2.56 5.84 4.30
N ILE A 104 2.76 4.54 4.06
CA ILE A 104 3.09 4.01 2.74
C ILE A 104 1.87 3.30 2.15
N LEU A 105 1.29 3.84 1.10
CA LEU A 105 0.29 3.12 0.31
C LEU A 105 0.99 2.21 -0.70
N THR A 106 0.49 1.00 -0.84
CA THR A 106 0.95 0.04 -1.85
C THR A 106 -0.18 -0.89 -2.28
N GLY A 107 0.07 -1.69 -3.29
CA GLY A 107 -0.88 -2.64 -3.86
C GLY A 107 -0.22 -3.45 -4.97
N SER A 108 -1.02 -4.05 -5.82
CA SER A 108 -0.50 -4.76 -6.99
C SER A 108 -1.42 -4.64 -8.20
N GLN A 109 -0.84 -4.77 -9.39
CA GLN A 109 -1.59 -4.91 -10.64
C GLN A 109 -2.14 -6.33 -10.79
N VAL A 110 -1.45 -7.32 -10.20
CA VAL A 110 -1.77 -8.74 -10.33
C VAL A 110 -1.92 -9.37 -8.94
N PRO A 111 -2.94 -10.23 -8.70
CA PRO A 111 -3.12 -10.92 -7.42
C PRO A 111 -1.87 -11.66 -6.96
N LEU A 112 -1.66 -11.74 -5.64
CA LEU A 112 -0.49 -12.40 -5.05
C LEU A 112 -0.34 -13.87 -5.46
N SER A 113 -1.44 -14.57 -5.66
CA SER A 113 -1.46 -15.98 -6.06
C SER A 113 -0.98 -16.26 -7.50
N ILE A 114 -0.88 -15.22 -8.32
CA ILE A 114 -0.46 -15.36 -9.72
C ILE A 114 1.06 -15.30 -9.85
N LEU A 115 1.64 -16.21 -10.65
CA LEU A 115 3.10 -16.39 -10.79
C LEU A 115 3.87 -15.09 -11.13
N ARG A 116 3.30 -14.22 -11.95
CA ARG A 116 3.92 -12.95 -12.37
C ARG A 116 3.46 -11.74 -11.55
N SER A 117 2.99 -11.97 -10.32
CA SER A 117 2.52 -10.89 -9.47
C SER A 117 3.65 -9.95 -9.04
N ASP A 118 3.35 -8.67 -9.07
CA ASP A 118 4.16 -7.59 -8.50
C ASP A 118 3.92 -7.40 -6.99
N ALA A 119 2.90 -8.07 -6.42
CA ALA A 119 2.44 -7.88 -5.06
C ALA A 119 3.56 -8.10 -4.01
N ARG A 120 4.32 -9.20 -4.16
CA ARG A 120 5.39 -9.55 -3.22
C ARG A 120 6.44 -8.45 -3.11
N ARG A 121 6.92 -7.99 -4.25
CA ARG A 121 7.97 -6.97 -4.32
C ARG A 121 7.48 -5.62 -3.79
N ASN A 122 6.29 -5.21 -4.20
CA ASN A 122 5.69 -3.96 -3.74
C ASN A 122 5.49 -3.95 -2.23
N LEU A 123 5.03 -5.08 -1.66
CA LEU A 123 4.79 -5.18 -0.23
C LEU A 123 6.08 -5.17 0.60
N ILE A 124 7.09 -5.95 0.21
CA ILE A 124 8.39 -5.97 0.91
C ILE A 124 8.98 -4.56 0.91
N ASN A 125 9.01 -3.92 -0.26
CA ASN A 125 9.51 -2.55 -0.38
C ASN A 125 8.73 -1.57 0.50
N ALA A 126 7.40 -1.68 0.55
CA ALA A 126 6.57 -0.80 1.37
C ALA A 126 6.84 -0.98 2.87
N VAL A 127 6.99 -2.22 3.34
CA VAL A 127 7.30 -2.51 4.75
C VAL A 127 8.71 -2.01 5.10
N GLU A 128 9.69 -2.24 4.25
CA GLU A 128 11.05 -1.73 4.46
C GLU A 128 11.05 -0.20 4.52
N LEU A 129 10.40 0.48 3.57
CA LEU A 129 10.30 1.93 3.54
C LEU A 129 9.56 2.52 4.75
N ALA A 130 8.60 1.78 5.32
CA ALA A 130 7.90 2.20 6.53
C ALA A 130 8.78 2.18 7.80
N THR A 131 10.00 1.65 7.73
CA THR A 131 11.00 1.72 8.80
C THR A 131 11.90 2.95 8.71
N TYR A 132 11.82 3.71 7.63
CA TYR A 132 12.63 4.92 7.44
C TYR A 132 11.94 6.15 8.06
N PRO A 133 12.70 7.12 8.59
CA PRO A 133 12.13 8.29 9.26
C PRO A 133 11.63 9.35 8.24
N ILE A 134 10.64 8.99 7.45
CA ILE A 134 10.02 9.84 6.44
C ILE A 134 8.60 10.20 6.87
N ALA A 135 8.41 11.39 7.40
CA ALA A 135 7.12 11.86 7.91
C ALA A 135 6.21 12.39 6.78
N GLU A 136 5.84 11.52 5.84
CA GLU A 136 4.99 11.85 4.70
C GLU A 136 4.04 10.68 4.37
N VAL A 137 2.94 10.99 3.68
CA VAL A 137 2.12 10.00 2.98
C VAL A 137 2.72 9.73 1.61
N LEU A 138 3.02 8.48 1.33
CA LEU A 138 3.83 8.05 0.19
C LEU A 138 3.14 6.91 -0.56
N ILE A 139 3.53 6.70 -1.81
CA ILE A 139 3.18 5.51 -2.59
C ILE A 139 4.48 4.77 -2.93
N ALA A 140 4.57 3.51 -2.51
CA ALA A 140 5.62 2.58 -2.91
C ALA A 140 5.08 1.63 -3.98
N PHE A 141 5.59 1.72 -5.20
CA PHE A 141 5.12 0.88 -6.31
C PHE A 141 6.21 0.70 -7.36
N ASN A 142 6.38 -0.55 -7.83
CA ASN A 142 7.35 -0.91 -8.88
C ASN A 142 8.73 -0.28 -8.66
N ASP A 143 9.33 -0.50 -7.47
CA ASP A 143 10.64 -0.02 -7.03
C ASP A 143 10.81 1.49 -6.99
N CYS A 144 9.73 2.22 -6.95
CA CYS A 144 9.75 3.66 -6.84
C CYS A 144 8.97 4.12 -5.61
N LEU A 145 9.49 5.15 -4.94
CA LEU A 145 8.84 5.85 -3.86
C LEU A 145 8.42 7.24 -4.32
N TYR A 146 7.13 7.49 -4.25
CA TYR A 146 6.50 8.73 -4.70
C TYR A 146 5.87 9.48 -3.53
N ARG A 147 5.87 10.82 -3.57
CA ARG A 147 5.01 11.62 -2.69
C ARG A 147 3.54 11.40 -3.04
N GLY A 148 2.72 11.13 -2.04
CA GLY A 148 1.31 10.78 -2.24
C GLY A 148 0.52 11.86 -2.97
N ASN A 149 0.74 13.14 -2.66
CA ASN A 149 0.07 14.27 -3.29
C ASN A 149 0.71 14.75 -4.61
N ARG A 150 1.71 14.03 -5.14
CA ARG A 150 2.40 14.32 -6.41
C ARG A 150 2.28 13.20 -7.42
N THR A 151 1.56 12.16 -7.08
CA THR A 151 1.47 10.92 -7.85
C THR A 151 0.21 10.88 -8.68
N THR A 152 0.30 10.29 -9.87
CA THR A 152 -0.85 9.96 -10.72
C THR A 152 -0.68 8.56 -11.31
N LYS A 153 -1.80 7.85 -11.53
CA LYS A 153 -1.81 6.57 -12.25
C LYS A 153 -1.84 6.83 -13.74
N LEU A 154 -0.89 6.26 -14.48
CA LEU A 154 -0.77 6.43 -15.94
C LEU A 154 -1.18 5.18 -16.72
N SER A 155 -1.03 3.99 -16.12
CA SER A 155 -1.27 2.73 -16.83
C SER A 155 -2.09 1.77 -15.99
N ILE A 156 -2.96 1.03 -16.67
CA ILE A 156 -3.74 -0.07 -16.10
C ILE A 156 -3.16 -1.44 -16.46
N THR A 157 -2.21 -1.49 -17.39
CA THR A 157 -1.65 -2.74 -17.93
C THR A 157 -0.18 -2.93 -17.61
N GLU A 158 0.53 -1.85 -17.26
CA GLU A 158 1.96 -1.90 -16.98
C GLU A 158 2.22 -2.00 -15.47
N PHE A 159 3.31 -2.66 -15.08
CA PHE A 159 3.77 -2.63 -13.68
C PHE A 159 4.25 -1.24 -13.28
N GLN A 160 4.82 -0.46 -14.21
CA GLN A 160 5.09 0.97 -14.01
C GLN A 160 3.77 1.77 -14.12
N ALA A 161 2.86 1.54 -13.17
CA ALA A 161 1.52 2.11 -13.22
C ALA A 161 1.46 3.58 -12.78
N PHE A 162 2.42 4.05 -12.01
CA PHE A 162 2.41 5.39 -11.41
C PHE A 162 3.56 6.26 -11.91
N SER A 163 3.34 7.57 -11.84
CA SER A 163 4.31 8.60 -12.17
C SER A 163 4.12 9.83 -11.27
N SER A 164 5.17 10.61 -11.13
CA SER A 164 5.15 11.92 -10.48
C SER A 164 5.63 12.97 -11.50
N PRO A 165 4.71 13.53 -12.31
CA PRO A 165 5.08 14.36 -13.46
C PRO A 165 5.70 15.71 -13.09
N ASN A 166 5.41 16.22 -11.88
CA ASN A 166 5.81 17.56 -11.44
C ASN A 166 6.76 17.55 -10.24
N GLU A 167 7.25 16.38 -9.83
CA GLU A 167 8.12 16.22 -8.67
C GLU A 167 9.05 15.05 -8.89
N ALA A 168 10.28 15.14 -8.41
CA ALA A 168 11.20 14.00 -8.45
C ALA A 168 10.72 12.87 -7.53
N LEU A 169 11.09 11.64 -7.87
CA LEU A 169 10.95 10.49 -6.98
C LEU A 169 11.69 10.76 -5.67
N LEU A 170 11.12 10.30 -4.55
CA LEU A 170 11.83 10.33 -3.27
C LEU A 170 12.93 9.29 -3.20
N ALA A 171 12.68 8.12 -3.77
CA ALA A 171 13.68 7.07 -3.83
C ALA A 171 13.42 6.11 -5.00
N LYS A 172 14.48 5.41 -5.40
CA LYS A 172 14.44 4.20 -6.22
C LYS A 172 15.02 3.04 -5.43
N ILE A 173 14.34 1.91 -5.50
CA ILE A 173 14.70 0.70 -4.78
C ILE A 173 15.39 -0.24 -5.75
N GLY A 174 16.69 -0.45 -5.56
CA GLY A 174 17.53 -1.37 -6.33
C GLY A 174 18.20 -2.38 -5.40
N MET A 175 19.52 -2.56 -5.55
CA MET A 175 20.32 -3.28 -4.54
C MET A 175 20.45 -2.46 -3.25
N ASN A 176 20.25 -1.16 -3.34
CA ASN A 176 20.17 -0.22 -2.23
C ASN A 176 19.02 0.76 -2.52
N ILE A 177 18.45 1.34 -1.47
CA ILE A 177 17.49 2.44 -1.58
C ILE A 177 18.28 3.73 -1.80
N GLN A 178 18.01 4.43 -2.90
CA GLN A 178 18.70 5.66 -3.32
C GLN A 178 17.71 6.79 -3.53
#